data_9c59faa265ce89463af4638b7929e9aa
#
_entry.id   9c59faa265ce89463af4638b7929e9aa
#
_cell.length_a   1.000
_cell.length_b   1.000
_cell.length_c   1.000
_cell.angle_alpha   90.00
_cell.angle_beta   90.00
_cell.angle_gamma   90.00
#
_symmetry.space_group_name_H-M   'P 1'
#
loop_
_entity.id
_entity.type
_entity.pdbx_description
1 polymer ?
#
loop_
_entity_poly.entity_id
_entity_poly.type
_entity_poly.pdbx_seq_one_letter_code
_entity_poly.pdbx_strand_id
1 'polypeptide(L)'
;SNGHIGLGGLDVYMIDLKTNSQIDNLGKPVNSEKDDFAFSFNTKQNAGFFSSNRAGADNIYQANPVCGVEAMIVVSDARTGALLSGSRVSILDAKKNVLETQTTTANGEIIFPVDCNTPYTIQAAKDGYESGVFAIAATNGGKVKVTSALNPIDVIVTEKEIVLNPIFFEYNKSNITQEGAFELDKLV
;
A
#
# COMPACT_ATOMS: atom_id res chain seq x y z
N SER A 1 -11.07 30.85 -1.16
CA SER A 1 -11.98 31.29 -0.08
C SER A 1 -11.22 31.57 1.19
N ASN A 2 -11.61 32.58 1.93
CA ASN A 2 -11.08 32.87 3.28
C ASN A 2 -12.11 32.55 4.39
N GLY A 3 -13.22 31.92 4.02
CA GLY A 3 -14.31 31.57 4.95
C GLY A 3 -14.14 30.20 5.62
N HIS A 4 -13.09 29.48 5.31
CA HIS A 4 -12.77 28.16 5.88
C HIS A 4 -11.36 28.15 6.45
N ILE A 5 -11.08 27.22 7.37
CA ILE A 5 -9.73 27.05 7.92
C ILE A 5 -8.81 26.57 6.81
N GLY A 6 -7.78 27.36 6.49
CA GLY A 6 -6.82 27.13 5.43
C GLY A 6 -5.38 27.28 5.86
N LEU A 7 -4.48 27.36 4.89
CA LEU A 7 -3.04 27.56 5.10
C LEU A 7 -2.65 29.05 5.00
N GLY A 8 -3.38 29.83 4.18
CA GLY A 8 -3.13 31.23 3.90
C GLY A 8 -4.36 32.12 4.05
N GLY A 9 -4.35 33.26 3.37
CA GLY A 9 -5.49 34.20 3.36
C GLY A 9 -6.60 33.70 2.44
N LEU A 10 -6.29 33.43 1.17
CA LEU A 10 -7.19 32.76 0.22
C LEU A 10 -6.66 31.38 -0.09
N ASP A 11 -7.51 30.38 0.07
CA ASP A 11 -7.19 28.99 -0.27
C ASP A 11 -8.20 28.43 -1.28
N VAL A 12 -7.75 27.45 -2.06
CA VAL A 12 -8.56 26.68 -3.00
C VAL A 12 -9.16 25.49 -2.26
N TYR A 13 -10.47 25.28 -2.42
CA TYR A 13 -11.22 24.17 -1.84
C TYR A 13 -11.94 23.42 -2.94
N MET A 14 -12.21 22.14 -2.69
CA MET A 14 -12.97 21.27 -3.55
C MET A 14 -14.20 20.74 -2.83
N ILE A 15 -15.29 20.56 -3.59
CA ILE A 15 -16.49 19.86 -3.15
C ILE A 15 -16.98 18.95 -4.28
N ASP A 16 -17.36 17.74 -3.95
CA ASP A 16 -18.05 16.85 -4.89
C ASP A 16 -19.55 17.15 -4.87
N LEU A 17 -20.03 17.75 -5.97
CA LEU A 17 -21.44 18.12 -6.11
C LEU A 17 -22.40 16.93 -6.24
N LYS A 18 -21.90 15.74 -6.57
CA LYS A 18 -22.74 14.54 -6.69
C LYS A 18 -23.04 13.91 -5.34
N THR A 19 -22.04 13.89 -4.47
CA THR A 19 -22.16 13.31 -3.12
C THR A 19 -22.52 14.33 -2.06
N ASN A 20 -22.51 15.63 -2.42
CA ASN A 20 -22.63 16.75 -1.49
C ASN A 20 -21.68 16.57 -0.28
N SER A 21 -20.45 16.13 -0.59
CA SER A 21 -19.43 15.82 0.38
C SER A 21 -18.97 17.06 1.16
N GLN A 22 -18.23 16.82 2.21
CA GLN A 22 -17.55 17.88 2.95
C GLN A 22 -16.64 18.69 2.02
N ILE A 23 -16.48 19.98 2.33
CA ILE A 23 -15.55 20.87 1.62
C ILE A 23 -14.13 20.49 2.04
N ASP A 24 -13.31 20.10 1.07
CA ASP A 24 -11.92 19.70 1.28
C ASP A 24 -10.96 20.80 0.80
N ASN A 25 -9.97 21.13 1.65
CA ASN A 25 -8.87 22.02 1.27
C ASN A 25 -7.92 21.25 0.35
N LEU A 26 -7.55 21.80 -0.82
CA LEU A 26 -6.63 21.13 -1.75
C LEU A 26 -5.21 20.94 -1.18
N GLY A 27 -4.88 21.66 -0.10
CA GLY A 27 -3.57 21.51 0.55
C GLY A 27 -2.38 21.92 -0.30
N LYS A 28 -1.18 21.64 0.22
CA LYS A 28 0.07 21.84 -0.54
C LYS A 28 0.19 20.79 -1.66
N PRO A 29 0.75 21.15 -2.82
CA PRO A 29 1.43 22.41 -3.15
C PRO A 29 0.50 23.50 -3.76
N VAL A 30 -0.79 23.23 -3.96
CA VAL A 30 -1.72 24.24 -4.52
C VAL A 30 -1.89 25.37 -3.53
N ASN A 31 -2.26 25.09 -2.31
CA ASN A 31 -2.39 26.08 -1.25
C ASN A 31 -1.07 26.32 -0.51
N SER A 32 -0.81 27.55 -0.14
CA SER A 32 0.39 28.01 0.58
C SER A 32 0.00 28.90 1.77
N GLU A 33 0.98 29.48 2.43
CA GLU A 33 0.76 30.48 3.50
C GLU A 33 0.38 31.87 2.95
N LYS A 34 0.19 31.97 1.66
CA LYS A 34 -0.20 33.18 0.93
C LYS A 34 -1.58 33.00 0.31
N ASP A 35 -1.97 33.97 -0.54
CA ASP A 35 -3.25 33.86 -1.26
C ASP A 35 -3.10 32.96 -2.48
N ASP A 36 -3.95 31.94 -2.54
CA ASP A 36 -4.04 30.98 -3.64
C ASP A 36 -5.49 30.94 -4.14
N PHE A 37 -5.71 31.25 -5.41
CA PHE A 37 -7.05 31.47 -5.96
C PHE A 37 -7.14 31.17 -7.46
N ALA A 38 -8.34 31.28 -8.04
CA ALA A 38 -8.63 31.11 -9.46
C ALA A 38 -8.13 29.76 -10.02
N PHE A 39 -8.27 28.68 -9.24
CA PHE A 39 -7.90 27.34 -9.71
C PHE A 39 -8.82 26.88 -10.83
N SER A 40 -8.23 26.39 -11.91
CA SER A 40 -8.93 25.72 -13.00
C SER A 40 -8.18 24.46 -13.40
N PHE A 41 -8.91 23.40 -13.78
CA PHE A 41 -8.35 22.14 -14.18
C PHE A 41 -9.00 21.59 -15.44
N ASN A 42 -8.19 21.24 -16.43
CA ASN A 42 -8.63 20.59 -17.65
C ASN A 42 -8.34 19.09 -17.57
N THR A 43 -9.37 18.27 -17.40
CA THR A 43 -9.25 16.82 -17.27
C THR A 43 -8.73 16.13 -18.54
N LYS A 44 -8.99 16.70 -19.74
CA LYS A 44 -8.51 16.13 -20.99
C LYS A 44 -7.00 16.34 -21.19
N GLN A 45 -6.49 17.50 -20.75
CA GLN A 45 -5.07 17.85 -20.84
C GLN A 45 -4.29 17.41 -19.59
N ASN A 46 -5.01 16.96 -18.56
CA ASN A 46 -4.44 16.59 -17.26
C ASN A 46 -3.55 17.70 -16.67
N ALA A 47 -3.99 18.93 -16.80
CA ALA A 47 -3.26 20.11 -16.33
C ALA A 47 -4.21 21.15 -15.76
N GLY A 48 -3.78 21.81 -14.71
CA GLY A 48 -4.49 22.93 -14.10
C GLY A 48 -3.62 24.17 -13.99
N PHE A 49 -4.25 25.29 -13.70
CA PHE A 49 -3.58 26.54 -13.41
C PHE A 49 -4.28 27.22 -12.21
N PHE A 50 -3.51 27.95 -11.46
CA PHE A 50 -4.02 28.78 -10.35
C PHE A 50 -3.16 30.02 -10.18
N SER A 51 -3.73 31.03 -9.56
CA SER A 51 -3.03 32.28 -9.21
C SER A 51 -2.55 32.22 -7.78
N SER A 52 -1.36 32.77 -7.53
CA SER A 52 -0.81 32.86 -6.17
C SER A 52 0.17 34.01 -6.05
N ASN A 53 0.16 34.69 -4.89
CA ASN A 53 1.14 35.71 -4.54
C ASN A 53 2.29 35.18 -3.69
N ARG A 54 2.53 33.86 -3.69
CA ARG A 54 3.60 33.20 -2.90
C ARG A 54 5.00 33.71 -3.19
N ALA A 55 5.22 34.26 -4.37
CA ALA A 55 6.50 34.88 -4.77
C ALA A 55 6.53 36.41 -4.59
N GLY A 56 5.54 36.97 -3.85
CA GLY A 56 5.45 38.41 -3.54
C GLY A 56 4.48 39.21 -4.43
N ALA A 57 4.20 38.74 -5.64
CA ALA A 57 3.21 39.29 -6.55
C ALA A 57 2.32 38.17 -7.11
N ASP A 58 1.15 38.52 -7.64
CA ASP A 58 0.27 37.54 -8.26
C ASP A 58 0.90 36.98 -9.52
N ASN A 59 1.10 35.67 -9.53
CA ASN A 59 1.63 34.91 -10.66
C ASN A 59 0.73 33.71 -10.95
N ILE A 60 0.78 33.21 -12.17
CA ILE A 60 0.07 32.01 -12.58
C ILE A 60 1.01 30.82 -12.46
N TYR A 61 0.56 29.79 -11.74
CA TYR A 61 1.26 28.53 -11.53
C TYR A 61 0.54 27.41 -12.25
N GLN A 62 1.30 26.47 -12.80
CA GLN A 62 0.75 25.24 -13.34
C GLN A 62 0.60 24.20 -12.23
N ALA A 63 -0.57 23.56 -12.17
CA ALA A 63 -0.84 22.41 -11.32
C ALA A 63 -0.86 21.15 -12.17
N ASN A 64 0.10 20.27 -11.93
CA ASN A 64 0.10 18.94 -12.50
C ASN A 64 -0.42 17.98 -11.43
N PRO A 65 -1.42 17.14 -11.72
CA PRO A 65 -1.90 16.19 -10.75
C PRO A 65 -0.79 15.19 -10.43
N VAL A 66 -0.52 15.03 -9.16
CA VAL A 66 0.30 13.91 -8.67
C VAL A 66 -0.66 12.73 -8.52
N CYS A 67 -0.47 11.76 -9.35
CA CYS A 67 -1.24 10.53 -9.27
C CYS A 67 -0.62 9.63 -8.21
N GLY A 68 -1.37 9.28 -7.18
CA GLY A 68 -0.98 8.32 -6.16
C GLY A 68 -2.07 7.28 -5.96
N VAL A 69 -1.66 6.07 -5.66
CA VAL A 69 -2.53 4.95 -5.29
C VAL A 69 -2.15 4.47 -3.90
N GLU A 70 -3.12 4.36 -3.01
CA GLU A 70 -2.94 3.67 -1.74
C GLU A 70 -3.35 2.20 -1.91
N ALA A 71 -2.37 1.30 -1.95
CA ALA A 71 -2.61 -0.13 -1.98
C ALA A 71 -2.73 -0.66 -0.55
N MET A 72 -3.97 -0.92 -0.12
CA MET A 72 -4.27 -1.56 1.16
C MET A 72 -4.19 -3.07 0.98
N ILE A 73 -3.25 -3.70 1.64
CA ILE A 73 -3.09 -5.15 1.66
C ILE A 73 -3.67 -5.69 2.96
N VAL A 74 -4.54 -6.68 2.85
CA VAL A 74 -5.15 -7.37 3.98
C VAL A 74 -4.71 -8.83 3.93
N VAL A 75 -3.97 -9.29 4.94
CA VAL A 75 -3.53 -10.68 5.02
C VAL A 75 -4.49 -11.45 5.93
N SER A 76 -4.97 -12.58 5.44
CA SER A 76 -5.94 -13.42 6.14
C SER A 76 -5.62 -14.91 5.96
N ASP A 77 -6.12 -15.71 6.89
CA ASP A 77 -6.14 -17.16 6.79
C ASP A 77 -7.15 -17.60 5.69
N ALA A 78 -6.71 -18.41 4.75
CA ALA A 78 -7.54 -18.83 3.62
C ALA A 78 -8.71 -19.75 4.01
N ARG A 79 -8.63 -20.45 5.15
CA ARG A 79 -9.68 -21.38 5.62
C ARG A 79 -10.69 -20.69 6.51
N THR A 80 -10.23 -19.84 7.41
CA THR A 80 -11.08 -19.25 8.45
C THR A 80 -11.48 -17.81 8.14
N GLY A 81 -10.74 -17.12 7.26
CA GLY A 81 -10.87 -15.69 7.01
C GLY A 81 -10.31 -14.81 8.14
N ALA A 82 -9.70 -15.40 9.17
CA ALA A 82 -9.12 -14.66 10.28
C ALA A 82 -7.98 -13.75 9.80
N LEU A 83 -7.94 -12.52 10.31
CA LEU A 83 -6.92 -11.55 9.95
C LEU A 83 -5.56 -11.93 10.60
N LEU A 84 -4.50 -11.90 9.79
CA LEU A 84 -3.17 -12.33 10.20
C LEU A 84 -2.29 -11.12 10.53
N SER A 85 -2.22 -10.75 11.80
CA SER A 85 -1.29 -9.76 12.32
C SER A 85 0.16 -10.27 12.27
N GLY A 86 1.13 -9.36 12.15
CA GLY A 86 2.55 -9.73 12.15
C GLY A 86 3.01 -10.49 10.91
N SER A 87 2.21 -10.51 9.83
CA SER A 87 2.61 -11.08 8.54
C SER A 87 3.60 -10.15 7.84
N ARG A 88 4.69 -10.69 7.32
CA ARG A 88 5.64 -9.96 6.51
C ARG A 88 5.11 -9.81 5.09
N VAL A 89 5.04 -8.57 4.62
CA VAL A 89 4.53 -8.24 3.29
C VAL A 89 5.58 -7.44 2.54
N SER A 90 5.98 -7.91 1.37
CA SER A 90 6.89 -7.23 0.47
C SER A 90 6.16 -6.80 -0.80
N ILE A 91 6.41 -5.57 -1.25
CA ILE A 91 5.97 -5.08 -2.56
C ILE A 91 7.13 -5.14 -3.54
N LEU A 92 6.85 -5.65 -4.74
CA LEU A 92 7.83 -5.88 -5.78
C LEU A 92 7.42 -5.17 -7.08
N ASP A 93 8.41 -4.69 -7.81
CA ASP A 93 8.23 -4.12 -9.15
C ASP A 93 7.94 -5.21 -10.22
N ALA A 94 7.76 -4.77 -11.47
CA ALA A 94 7.53 -5.67 -12.60
C ALA A 94 8.72 -6.61 -12.89
N LYS A 95 9.93 -6.25 -12.44
CA LYS A 95 11.15 -7.06 -12.57
C LYS A 95 11.38 -7.99 -11.39
N LYS A 96 10.44 -8.02 -10.43
CA LYS A 96 10.51 -8.80 -9.18
C LYS A 96 11.58 -8.31 -8.19
N ASN A 97 12.04 -7.07 -8.29
CA ASN A 97 12.85 -6.48 -7.26
C ASN A 97 11.96 -6.05 -6.10
N VAL A 98 12.39 -6.36 -4.87
CA VAL A 98 11.70 -5.91 -3.65
C VAL A 98 11.94 -4.41 -3.50
N LEU A 99 10.87 -3.63 -3.47
CA LEU A 99 10.91 -2.19 -3.26
C LEU A 99 10.84 -1.84 -1.78
N GLU A 100 9.95 -2.50 -1.06
CA GLU A 100 9.73 -2.27 0.36
C GLU A 100 9.19 -3.54 1.03
N THR A 101 9.49 -3.71 2.31
CA THR A 101 8.94 -4.78 3.15
C THR A 101 8.45 -4.18 4.46
N GLN A 102 7.25 -4.52 4.83
CA GLN A 102 6.62 -4.09 6.08
C GLN A 102 5.93 -5.28 6.75
N THR A 103 5.43 -5.06 7.98
CA THR A 103 4.71 -6.07 8.77
C THR A 103 3.28 -5.60 9.03
N THR A 104 2.30 -6.48 8.86
CA THR A 104 0.89 -6.13 9.07
C THR A 104 0.60 -5.73 10.52
N THR A 105 -0.31 -4.79 10.69
CA THR A 105 -0.84 -4.32 11.97
C THR A 105 -1.64 -5.42 12.69
N ALA A 106 -2.16 -5.11 13.88
CA ALA A 106 -3.07 -5.99 14.62
C ALA A 106 -4.31 -6.41 13.82
N ASN A 107 -4.74 -5.59 12.85
CA ASN A 107 -5.87 -5.88 11.97
C ASN A 107 -5.47 -6.64 10.70
N GLY A 108 -4.25 -7.15 10.61
CA GLY A 108 -3.77 -7.84 9.41
C GLY A 108 -3.61 -6.94 8.18
N GLU A 109 -3.58 -5.62 8.36
CA GLU A 109 -3.58 -4.63 7.29
C GLU A 109 -2.28 -3.86 7.19
N ILE A 110 -1.94 -3.44 5.96
CA ILE A 110 -0.83 -2.54 5.67
C ILE A 110 -1.13 -1.74 4.40
N ILE A 111 -0.57 -0.53 4.29
CA ILE A 111 -0.76 0.34 3.14
C ILE A 111 0.60 0.63 2.52
N PHE A 112 0.69 0.43 1.20
CA PHE A 112 1.81 0.86 0.38
C PHE A 112 1.37 1.99 -0.54
N PRO A 113 2.07 3.14 -0.54
CA PRO A 113 1.92 4.12 -1.60
C PRO A 113 2.57 3.57 -2.87
N VAL A 114 1.83 3.58 -3.98
CA VAL A 114 2.31 3.07 -5.27
C VAL A 114 1.99 4.05 -6.40
N ASP A 115 2.75 3.95 -7.49
CA ASP A 115 2.56 4.80 -8.66
C ASP A 115 1.33 4.38 -9.46
N CYS A 116 0.68 5.37 -10.05
CA CYS A 116 -0.43 5.13 -10.96
C CYS A 116 0.02 4.42 -12.24
N ASN A 117 -0.91 3.69 -12.81
CA ASN A 117 -0.74 2.98 -14.08
C ASN A 117 0.45 1.99 -14.08
N THR A 118 0.91 1.60 -12.90
CA THR A 118 2.03 0.69 -12.72
C THR A 118 1.54 -0.56 -11.96
N PRO A 119 1.75 -1.76 -12.51
CA PRO A 119 1.41 -3.00 -11.81
C PRO A 119 2.52 -3.37 -10.82
N TYR A 120 2.11 -3.90 -9.66
CA TYR A 120 3.02 -4.42 -8.65
C TYR A 120 2.67 -5.84 -8.25
N THR A 121 3.60 -6.50 -7.59
CA THR A 121 3.39 -7.82 -6.99
C THR A 121 3.54 -7.70 -5.48
N ILE A 122 2.67 -8.39 -4.74
CA ILE A 122 2.76 -8.53 -3.29
C ILE A 122 3.22 -9.95 -2.99
N GLN A 123 4.20 -10.09 -2.12
CA GLN A 123 4.58 -11.35 -1.52
C GLN A 123 4.29 -11.27 -0.03
N ALA A 124 3.40 -12.13 0.46
CA ALA A 124 3.04 -12.20 1.87
C ALA A 124 3.52 -13.53 2.46
N ALA A 125 4.07 -13.45 3.68
CA ALA A 125 4.55 -14.61 4.42
C ALA A 125 4.23 -14.47 5.91
N LYS A 126 3.92 -15.58 6.55
CA LYS A 126 3.71 -15.69 8.00
C LYS A 126 4.08 -17.09 8.46
N ASP A 127 4.66 -17.17 9.66
CA ASP A 127 5.01 -18.46 10.27
C ASP A 127 3.76 -19.33 10.41
N GLY A 128 3.87 -20.61 10.05
CA GLY A 128 2.75 -21.53 10.01
C GLY A 128 1.87 -21.46 8.76
N TYR A 129 2.23 -20.63 7.76
CA TYR A 129 1.51 -20.46 6.51
C TYR A 129 2.41 -20.57 5.29
N GLU A 130 1.87 -21.09 4.20
CA GLU A 130 2.52 -21.03 2.90
C GLU A 130 2.62 -19.58 2.42
N SER A 131 3.78 -19.19 1.90
CA SER A 131 3.95 -17.86 1.32
C SER A 131 3.08 -17.69 0.08
N GLY A 132 2.39 -16.54 -0.01
CA GLY A 132 1.51 -16.22 -1.13
C GLY A 132 2.04 -15.08 -1.98
N VAL A 133 1.69 -15.11 -3.28
CA VAL A 133 2.02 -14.06 -4.24
C VAL A 133 0.73 -13.53 -4.85
N PHE A 134 0.54 -12.20 -4.80
CA PHE A 134 -0.69 -11.53 -5.23
C PHE A 134 -0.35 -10.34 -6.13
N ALA A 135 -1.26 -9.97 -7.02
CA ALA A 135 -1.05 -8.85 -7.93
C ALA A 135 -1.79 -7.59 -7.46
N ILE A 136 -1.14 -6.44 -7.62
CA ILE A 136 -1.81 -5.14 -7.63
C ILE A 136 -1.92 -4.73 -9.09
N ALA A 137 -3.15 -4.67 -9.59
CA ALA A 137 -3.40 -4.20 -10.95
C ALA A 137 -3.10 -2.71 -11.06
N ALA A 138 -2.61 -2.29 -12.22
CA ALA A 138 -2.41 -0.88 -12.53
C ALA A 138 -3.74 -0.12 -12.45
N THR A 139 -3.77 0.99 -11.71
CA THR A 139 -4.92 1.89 -11.58
C THR A 139 -4.51 3.34 -11.82
N ASN A 140 -5.46 4.19 -12.13
CA ASN A 140 -5.20 5.60 -12.41
C ASN A 140 -5.38 6.53 -11.20
N GLY A 141 -5.32 5.99 -9.99
CA GLY A 141 -5.43 6.74 -8.74
C GLY A 141 -6.37 6.10 -7.72
N GLY A 142 -6.42 6.67 -6.52
CA GLY A 142 -7.34 6.27 -5.46
C GLY A 142 -6.83 5.16 -4.55
N LYS A 143 -7.75 4.33 -4.06
CA LYS A 143 -7.45 3.24 -3.12
C LYS A 143 -7.74 1.89 -3.76
N VAL A 144 -6.79 0.97 -3.62
CA VAL A 144 -6.92 -0.43 -4.07
C VAL A 144 -6.81 -1.33 -2.84
N LYS A 145 -7.74 -2.27 -2.71
CA LYS A 145 -7.68 -3.30 -1.68
C LYS A 145 -7.27 -4.64 -2.29
N VAL A 146 -6.23 -5.24 -1.74
CA VAL A 146 -5.76 -6.59 -2.12
C VAL A 146 -5.89 -7.51 -0.92
N THR A 147 -6.67 -8.57 -1.05
CA THR A 147 -6.75 -9.61 -0.03
C THR A 147 -5.73 -10.69 -0.34
N SER A 148 -4.81 -10.89 0.60
CA SER A 148 -3.74 -11.90 0.54
C SER A 148 -4.10 -13.05 1.48
N ALA A 149 -4.88 -14.01 0.98
CA ALA A 149 -5.26 -15.19 1.74
C ALA A 149 -4.12 -16.22 1.72
N LEU A 150 -3.59 -16.57 2.88
CA LEU A 150 -2.52 -17.55 3.05
C LEU A 150 -3.08 -18.90 3.51
N ASN A 151 -2.59 -19.98 2.94
CA ASN A 151 -2.94 -21.32 3.35
C ASN A 151 -2.14 -21.70 4.60
N PRO A 152 -2.79 -22.16 5.68
CA PRO A 152 -2.04 -22.71 6.81
C PRO A 152 -1.33 -24.01 6.39
N ILE A 153 -0.12 -24.18 6.89
CA ILE A 153 0.66 -25.41 6.69
C ILE A 153 0.10 -26.46 7.64
N ASP A 154 -0.47 -27.53 7.08
CA ASP A 154 -0.97 -28.64 7.90
C ASP A 154 0.21 -29.52 8.34
N VAL A 155 0.32 -29.69 9.64
CA VAL A 155 1.17 -30.75 10.19
C VAL A 155 0.34 -32.03 10.19
N ILE A 156 0.69 -32.97 9.33
CA ILE A 156 0.06 -34.30 9.33
C ILE A 156 0.71 -35.12 10.43
N VAL A 157 0.04 -35.23 11.56
CA VAL A 157 0.43 -36.12 12.66
C VAL A 157 -0.39 -37.41 12.51
N THR A 158 0.29 -38.53 12.25
CA THR A 158 -0.36 -39.85 12.29
C THR A 158 -0.10 -40.49 13.65
N GLU A 159 -0.91 -41.48 14.06
CA GLU A 159 -0.74 -42.18 15.34
C GLU A 159 0.65 -42.83 15.51
N LYS A 160 1.43 -42.95 14.44
CA LYS A 160 2.73 -43.65 14.43
C LYS A 160 3.90 -42.81 13.92
N GLU A 161 3.67 -41.73 13.20
CA GLU A 161 4.75 -40.93 12.62
C GLU A 161 4.33 -39.47 12.44
N ILE A 162 5.32 -38.58 12.53
CA ILE A 162 5.18 -37.18 12.13
C ILE A 162 5.82 -37.06 10.75
N VAL A 163 5.05 -36.61 9.77
CA VAL A 163 5.54 -36.34 8.43
C VAL A 163 6.06 -34.91 8.38
N LEU A 164 7.36 -34.77 8.18
CA LEU A 164 8.03 -33.48 8.00
C LEU A 164 8.19 -33.18 6.51
N ASN A 165 8.20 -31.91 6.16
CA ASN A 165 8.67 -31.49 4.84
C ASN A 165 10.18 -31.76 4.70
N PRO A 166 10.69 -31.92 3.48
CA PRO A 166 12.12 -32.13 3.26
C PRO A 166 12.95 -30.99 3.87
N ILE A 167 13.94 -31.35 4.68
CA ILE A 167 14.88 -30.39 5.27
C ILE A 167 16.08 -30.28 4.34
N PHE A 168 16.31 -29.12 3.77
CA PHE A 168 17.42 -28.85 2.88
C PHE A 168 18.55 -28.15 3.62
N PHE A 169 19.78 -28.48 3.26
CA PHE A 169 20.99 -27.83 3.72
C PHE A 169 21.61 -27.05 2.56
N GLU A 170 22.33 -25.98 2.87
CA GLU A 170 23.16 -25.33 1.86
C GLU A 170 24.25 -26.29 1.38
N TYR A 171 24.60 -26.19 0.08
CA TYR A 171 25.62 -27.03 -0.52
C TYR A 171 26.91 -27.05 0.30
N ASN A 172 27.36 -28.21 0.66
CA ASN A 172 28.58 -28.46 1.46
C ASN A 172 28.60 -27.83 2.86
N LYS A 173 27.41 -27.58 3.45
CA LYS A 173 27.26 -27.08 4.84
C LYS A 173 26.40 -28.02 5.66
N SER A 174 26.62 -28.02 6.97
CA SER A 174 25.86 -28.82 7.95
C SER A 174 24.97 -27.95 8.86
N ASN A 175 24.94 -26.65 8.63
CA ASN A 175 24.10 -25.77 9.43
C ASN A 175 22.64 -25.93 9.01
N ILE A 176 21.77 -26.05 10.01
CA ILE A 176 20.32 -26.10 9.80
C ILE A 176 19.86 -24.73 9.31
N THR A 177 19.13 -24.70 8.19
CA THR A 177 18.50 -23.46 7.70
C THR A 177 17.35 -23.02 8.62
N GLN A 178 16.88 -21.80 8.51
CA GLN A 178 15.74 -21.31 9.29
C GLN A 178 14.47 -22.13 9.01
N GLU A 179 14.27 -22.53 7.74
CA GLU A 179 13.17 -23.40 7.32
C GLU A 179 13.32 -24.81 7.92
N GLY A 180 14.53 -25.35 7.95
CA GLY A 180 14.82 -26.65 8.57
C GLY A 180 14.62 -26.65 10.07
N ALA A 181 15.00 -25.57 10.75
CA ALA A 181 14.74 -25.41 12.18
C ALA A 181 13.24 -25.38 12.49
N PHE A 182 12.47 -24.63 11.68
CA PHE A 182 11.00 -24.58 11.82
C PHE A 182 10.34 -25.96 11.63
N GLU A 183 10.81 -26.77 10.70
CA GLU A 183 10.28 -28.13 10.51
C GLU A 183 10.61 -29.03 11.72
N LEU A 184 11.80 -28.90 12.29
CA LEU A 184 12.22 -29.68 13.46
C LEU A 184 11.49 -29.25 14.74
N ASP A 185 11.15 -27.99 14.90
CA ASP A 185 10.38 -27.48 16.05
C ASP A 185 8.96 -28.07 16.14
N LYS A 186 8.47 -28.69 15.06
CA LYS A 186 7.20 -29.44 15.06
C LYS A 186 7.27 -30.75 15.85
N LEU A 187 8.48 -31.20 16.19
CA LEU A 187 8.71 -32.43 16.93
C LEU A 187 8.72 -32.23 18.45
N VAL A 188 8.72 -31.01 18.92
CA VAL A 188 8.76 -30.61 20.32
C VAL A 188 7.40 -30.07 20.73
#